data_01e242faf385afe19bd7d353c81af0b7
#
_entry.id   01e242faf385afe19bd7d353c81af0b7
#
_cell.length_a   1.000
_cell.length_b   1.000
_cell.length_c   1.000
_cell.angle_alpha   90.00
_cell.angle_beta   90.00
_cell.angle_gamma   90.00
#
_symmetry.space_group_name_H-M   'P 1'
#
loop_
_entity.id
_entity.type
_entity.pdbx_description
1 polymer ?
#
loop_
_entity_poly.entity_id
_entity_poly.type
_entity_poly.pdbx_seq_one_letter_code
_entity_poly.pdbx_strand_id
1 'polypeptide(L)'
;MTDGLNMSRRLRRTAYTQNVEAAGVTGYSIVNHMLLPKGFQKSVEEDYWHLREHVQIWDVSCQRQVEIAGPDAEKLVQLMTPRNISKADVGDCYYLPIIDENAGMINDPVLLKLGKERFWLSIADSDVLLYAKGLALGANMNVNVFEPDVCPLAIQGPK
;
A
#
# COMPACT_ATOMS: atom_id res chain seq x y z
N MET A 1 30.95 -9.90 -13.40
CA MET A 1 30.72 -9.57 -11.96
C MET A 1 29.78 -8.40 -11.98
N THR A 2 28.52 -8.65 -11.77
CA THR A 2 27.54 -7.56 -11.57
C THR A 2 27.87 -6.91 -10.24
N ASP A 3 28.38 -5.69 -10.27
CA ASP A 3 28.44 -4.86 -9.08
C ASP A 3 27.02 -4.72 -8.57
N GLY A 4 26.66 -5.61 -7.62
CA GLY A 4 25.35 -5.60 -7.01
C GLY A 4 25.15 -4.25 -6.35
N LEU A 5 24.03 -3.61 -6.63
CA LEU A 5 23.60 -2.39 -5.96
C LEU A 5 23.72 -2.60 -4.45
N ASN A 6 24.72 -1.94 -3.83
CA ASN A 6 24.96 -2.06 -2.39
C ASN A 6 23.88 -1.26 -1.64
N MET A 7 22.78 -1.93 -1.36
CA MET A 7 21.64 -1.29 -0.71
C MET A 7 21.71 -1.46 0.81
N SER A 8 21.33 -0.42 1.52
CA SER A 8 21.26 -0.42 2.97
C SER A 8 20.42 -1.60 3.50
N ARG A 9 20.91 -2.26 4.55
CA ARG A 9 20.16 -3.33 5.27
C ARG A 9 18.89 -2.80 5.96
N ARG A 10 18.74 -1.48 6.07
CA ARG A 10 17.54 -0.83 6.62
C ARG A 10 16.38 -0.76 5.62
N LEU A 11 16.64 -1.01 4.33
CA LEU A 11 15.60 -1.08 3.32
C LEU A 11 14.98 -2.47 3.32
N ARG A 12 13.66 -2.50 3.33
CA ARG A 12 12.89 -3.74 3.29
C ARG A 12 12.86 -4.25 1.85
N ARG A 13 12.96 -5.56 1.73
CA ARG A 13 12.79 -6.28 0.47
C ARG A 13 11.39 -6.87 0.42
N THR A 14 10.87 -7.07 -0.79
CA THR A 14 9.60 -7.75 -1.01
C THR A 14 9.82 -9.25 -1.20
N ALA A 15 8.75 -10.05 -1.15
CA ALA A 15 8.80 -11.46 -1.51
C ALA A 15 9.24 -11.68 -2.97
N TYR A 16 9.11 -10.67 -3.81
CA TYR A 16 9.40 -10.73 -5.25
C TYR A 16 10.76 -10.14 -5.62
N THR A 17 11.52 -9.59 -4.68
CA THR A 17 12.80 -8.89 -4.98
C THR A 17 13.74 -9.75 -5.83
N GLN A 18 13.89 -11.05 -5.52
CA GLN A 18 14.74 -11.94 -6.32
C GLN A 18 14.23 -12.14 -7.75
N ASN A 19 12.91 -12.22 -7.94
CA ASN A 19 12.29 -12.34 -9.26
C ASN A 19 12.48 -11.05 -10.07
N VAL A 20 12.34 -9.89 -9.42
CA VAL A 20 12.57 -8.57 -10.01
C VAL A 20 14.04 -8.41 -10.44
N GLU A 21 14.98 -8.82 -9.59
CA GLU A 21 16.42 -8.82 -9.92
C GLU A 21 16.73 -9.76 -11.10
N ALA A 22 16.13 -10.97 -11.10
CA ALA A 22 16.29 -11.94 -12.21
C ALA A 22 15.68 -11.46 -13.53
N ALA A 23 14.61 -10.65 -13.47
CA ALA A 23 14.00 -10.02 -14.64
C ALA A 23 14.81 -8.84 -15.21
N GLY A 24 15.94 -8.47 -14.59
CA GLY A 24 16.86 -7.45 -15.10
C GLY A 24 16.45 -6.03 -14.77
N VAL A 25 15.95 -5.80 -13.56
CA VAL A 25 15.67 -4.45 -13.06
C VAL A 25 16.90 -3.54 -13.19
N THR A 26 16.68 -2.32 -13.69
CA THR A 26 17.76 -1.35 -13.94
C THR A 26 17.95 -0.34 -12.80
N GLY A 27 17.01 -0.29 -11.86
CA GLY A 27 17.08 0.58 -10.71
C GLY A 27 15.85 0.48 -9.80
N TYR A 28 15.99 1.06 -8.61
CA TYR A 28 14.93 1.09 -7.62
C TYR A 28 14.66 2.52 -7.14
N SER A 29 13.42 2.78 -6.80
CA SER A 29 13.01 3.85 -5.90
C SER A 29 12.81 3.30 -4.50
N ILE A 30 12.65 4.18 -3.51
CA ILE A 30 12.34 3.80 -2.14
C ILE A 30 11.00 4.44 -1.80
N VAL A 31 10.03 3.60 -1.48
CA VAL A 31 8.69 4.00 -1.05
C VAL A 31 8.32 3.18 0.19
N ASN A 32 7.82 3.82 1.23
CA ASN A 32 7.48 3.16 2.50
C ASN A 32 8.61 2.30 3.08
N HIS A 33 9.87 2.75 2.94
CA HIS A 33 11.09 2.02 3.35
C HIS A 33 11.32 0.69 2.61
N MET A 34 10.66 0.50 1.46
CA MET A 34 10.76 -0.69 0.63
C MET A 34 11.31 -0.36 -0.76
N LEU A 35 11.90 -1.36 -1.41
CA LEU A 35 12.39 -1.24 -2.77
C LEU A 35 11.20 -1.31 -3.74
N LEU A 36 11.06 -0.27 -4.57
CA LEU A 36 10.13 -0.23 -5.69
C LEU A 36 10.91 -0.28 -7.00
N PRO A 37 10.71 -1.30 -7.87
CA PRO A 37 11.35 -1.35 -9.17
C PRO A 37 10.98 -0.14 -10.02
N LYS A 38 11.98 0.55 -10.61
CA LYS A 38 11.76 1.74 -11.46
C LYS A 38 11.63 1.41 -12.93
N GLY A 39 12.30 0.37 -13.38
CA GLY A 39 12.31 0.02 -14.80
C GLY A 39 13.17 -1.22 -15.05
N PHE A 40 13.02 -1.72 -16.25
CA PHE A 40 13.74 -2.87 -16.75
C PHE A 40 14.50 -2.48 -18.02
N GLN A 41 14.91 -3.43 -18.85
CA GLN A 41 15.74 -3.14 -20.04
C GLN A 41 14.95 -2.57 -21.22
N LYS A 42 13.62 -2.52 -21.13
CA LYS A 42 12.76 -1.95 -22.17
C LYS A 42 12.61 -0.44 -22.00
N SER A 43 12.29 0.23 -23.10
CA SER A 43 11.93 1.65 -23.08
C SER A 43 10.55 1.87 -22.44
N VAL A 44 10.31 3.08 -21.95
CA VAL A 44 8.99 3.47 -21.43
C VAL A 44 7.90 3.34 -22.48
N GLU A 45 8.22 3.62 -23.75
CA GLU A 45 7.28 3.49 -24.87
C GLU A 45 6.90 2.04 -25.14
N GLU A 46 7.86 1.10 -25.11
CA GLU A 46 7.59 -0.33 -25.26
C GLU A 46 6.71 -0.85 -24.11
N ASP A 47 7.00 -0.45 -22.88
CA ASP A 47 6.19 -0.84 -21.72
C ASP A 47 4.78 -0.24 -21.77
N TYR A 48 4.65 1.02 -22.22
CA TYR A 48 3.35 1.66 -22.42
C TYR A 48 2.47 0.91 -23.44
N TRP A 49 3.00 0.61 -24.62
CA TRP A 49 2.24 -0.11 -25.65
C TRP A 49 1.93 -1.54 -25.24
N HIS A 50 2.88 -2.20 -24.56
CA HIS A 50 2.62 -3.52 -24.01
C HIS A 50 1.44 -3.50 -23.00
N LEU A 51 1.39 -2.51 -22.11
CA LEU A 51 0.27 -2.33 -21.18
C LEU A 51 -1.06 -2.07 -21.90
N ARG A 52 -1.04 -1.34 -23.00
CA ARG A 52 -2.25 -1.03 -23.79
C ARG A 52 -2.81 -2.24 -24.54
N GLU A 53 -1.99 -3.21 -24.85
CA GLU A 53 -2.34 -4.34 -25.71
C GLU A 53 -2.38 -5.69 -24.97
N HIS A 54 -1.69 -5.79 -23.86
CA HIS A 54 -1.46 -7.02 -23.12
C HIS A 54 -1.75 -6.84 -21.62
N VAL A 55 -1.28 -7.79 -20.78
CA VAL A 55 -1.29 -7.69 -19.34
C VAL A 55 0.12 -7.47 -18.81
N GLN A 56 0.25 -6.67 -17.77
CA GLN A 56 1.51 -6.46 -17.03
C GLN A 56 1.30 -6.75 -15.54
N ILE A 57 2.40 -7.13 -14.89
CA ILE A 57 2.47 -7.37 -13.44
C ILE A 57 3.53 -6.44 -12.87
N TRP A 58 3.17 -5.74 -11.77
CA TRP A 58 4.11 -4.91 -11.01
C TRP A 58 4.24 -5.40 -9.58
N ASP A 59 5.47 -5.44 -9.07
CA ASP A 59 5.71 -5.52 -7.64
C ASP A 59 5.42 -4.16 -7.00
N VAL A 60 4.25 -4.04 -6.39
CA VAL A 60 3.79 -2.86 -5.66
C VAL A 60 3.73 -3.12 -4.15
N SER A 61 4.52 -4.07 -3.66
CA SER A 61 4.56 -4.43 -2.24
C SER A 61 4.96 -3.27 -1.32
N CYS A 62 5.57 -2.22 -1.89
CA CYS A 62 5.82 -0.97 -1.19
C CYS A 62 4.52 -0.25 -0.77
N GLN A 63 3.39 -0.53 -1.39
CA GLN A 63 2.06 -0.13 -0.93
C GLN A 63 1.63 -1.03 0.23
N ARG A 64 2.23 -0.79 1.39
CA ARG A 64 2.00 -1.56 2.61
C ARG A 64 0.54 -1.51 3.01
N GLN A 65 0.07 -2.55 3.67
CA GLN A 65 -1.27 -2.59 4.23
C GLN A 65 -1.22 -2.21 5.70
N VAL A 66 -2.20 -1.43 6.13
CA VAL A 66 -2.47 -1.21 7.56
C VAL A 66 -3.78 -1.91 7.87
N GLU A 67 -3.74 -2.96 8.68
CA GLU A 67 -4.94 -3.65 9.15
C GLU A 67 -5.45 -2.98 10.42
N ILE A 68 -6.75 -2.69 10.43
CA ILE A 68 -7.51 -2.21 11.58
C ILE A 68 -8.62 -3.23 11.84
N ALA A 69 -8.56 -3.91 12.99
CA ALA A 69 -9.51 -4.96 13.34
C ALA A 69 -10.00 -4.81 14.78
N GLY A 70 -11.27 -5.07 15.02
CA GLY A 70 -11.90 -5.04 16.33
C GLY A 70 -13.21 -4.25 16.36
N PRO A 71 -13.88 -4.26 17.52
CA PRO A 71 -15.22 -3.66 17.68
C PRO A 71 -15.32 -2.18 17.31
N ASP A 72 -14.24 -1.41 17.49
CA ASP A 72 -14.20 0.01 17.15
C ASP A 72 -13.48 0.30 15.82
N ALA A 73 -13.21 -0.72 14.99
CA ALA A 73 -12.45 -0.55 13.74
C ALA A 73 -13.12 0.45 12.78
N GLU A 74 -14.44 0.34 12.57
CA GLU A 74 -15.18 1.27 11.72
C GLU A 74 -15.13 2.71 12.25
N LYS A 75 -15.22 2.88 13.57
CA LYS A 75 -15.13 4.21 14.20
C LYS A 75 -13.75 4.83 14.02
N LEU A 76 -12.69 4.03 14.17
CA LEU A 76 -11.33 4.51 13.96
C LEU A 76 -11.12 4.94 12.50
N VAL A 77 -11.51 4.10 11.53
CA VAL A 77 -11.41 4.44 10.11
C VAL A 77 -12.23 5.70 9.79
N GLN A 78 -13.47 5.81 10.31
CA GLN A 78 -14.31 6.99 10.10
C GLN A 78 -13.71 8.26 10.73
N LEU A 79 -13.00 8.15 11.85
CA LEU A 79 -12.32 9.29 12.47
C LEU A 79 -11.18 9.84 11.60
N MET A 80 -10.53 8.99 10.81
CA MET A 80 -9.38 9.35 9.98
C MET A 80 -9.77 10.03 8.66
N THR A 81 -11.04 9.96 8.24
CA THR A 81 -11.47 10.40 6.91
C THR A 81 -12.75 11.22 6.93
N PRO A 82 -12.88 12.24 6.06
CA PRO A 82 -14.14 12.95 5.86
C PRO A 82 -15.17 12.14 5.04
N ARG A 83 -14.73 11.04 4.41
CA ARG A 83 -15.61 10.18 3.63
C ARG A 83 -16.48 9.32 4.52
N ASN A 84 -17.80 9.31 4.28
CA ASN A 84 -18.70 8.41 4.98
C ASN A 84 -18.49 6.96 4.52
N ILE A 85 -18.00 6.09 5.41
CA ILE A 85 -17.75 4.68 5.14
C ILE A 85 -18.85 3.74 5.66
N SER A 86 -19.88 4.27 6.33
CA SER A 86 -20.94 3.46 6.93
C SER A 86 -21.77 2.65 5.91
N LYS A 87 -21.68 3.04 4.63
CA LYS A 87 -22.37 2.36 3.51
C LYS A 87 -21.51 1.31 2.83
N ALA A 88 -20.28 1.11 3.28
CA ALA A 88 -19.40 0.11 2.70
C ALA A 88 -19.90 -1.30 3.04
N ASP A 89 -20.03 -2.16 2.05
CA ASP A 89 -20.26 -3.58 2.22
C ASP A 89 -18.95 -4.37 2.28
N VAL A 90 -18.98 -5.58 2.83
CA VAL A 90 -17.81 -6.46 2.83
C VAL A 90 -17.45 -6.81 1.38
N GLY A 91 -16.20 -6.59 1.02
CA GLY A 91 -15.69 -6.73 -0.34
C GLY A 91 -15.55 -5.40 -1.09
N ASP A 92 -16.12 -4.32 -0.57
CA ASP A 92 -15.95 -3.00 -1.18
C ASP A 92 -14.55 -2.44 -1.02
N CYS A 93 -14.13 -1.68 -2.05
CA CYS A 93 -12.90 -0.89 -2.06
C CYS A 93 -13.24 0.58 -2.29
N TYR A 94 -12.70 1.46 -1.45
CA TYR A 94 -12.89 2.90 -1.57
C TYR A 94 -11.55 3.64 -1.56
N TYR A 95 -11.42 4.63 -2.44
CA TYR A 95 -10.39 5.65 -2.29
C TYR A 95 -10.71 6.49 -1.04
N LEU A 96 -9.76 6.57 -0.10
CA LEU A 96 -10.00 7.10 1.24
C LEU A 96 -8.98 8.20 1.57
N PRO A 97 -9.31 9.49 1.42
CA PRO A 97 -8.43 10.55 1.91
C PRO A 97 -8.35 10.50 3.45
N ILE A 98 -7.15 10.41 3.98
CA ILE A 98 -6.87 10.57 5.42
C ILE A 98 -6.42 12.00 5.64
N ILE A 99 -7.05 12.69 6.58
CA ILE A 99 -6.79 14.09 6.85
C ILE A 99 -6.44 14.32 8.34
N ASP A 100 -5.73 15.43 8.57
CA ASP A 100 -5.50 15.98 9.91
C ASP A 100 -6.64 16.93 10.36
N GLU A 101 -6.50 17.52 11.53
CA GLU A 101 -7.47 18.43 12.13
C GLU A 101 -7.61 19.77 11.37
N ASN A 102 -6.68 20.10 10.49
CA ASN A 102 -6.70 21.30 9.65
C ASN A 102 -7.15 21.00 8.21
N ALA A 103 -7.65 19.77 7.96
CA ALA A 103 -8.01 19.26 6.65
C ALA A 103 -6.80 19.10 5.69
N GLY A 104 -5.58 19.05 6.23
CA GLY A 104 -4.37 18.68 5.50
C GLY A 104 -4.37 17.18 5.18
N MET A 105 -4.00 16.82 3.96
CA MET A 105 -3.94 15.41 3.56
C MET A 105 -2.71 14.73 4.16
N ILE A 106 -2.93 13.66 4.93
CA ILE A 106 -1.90 12.80 5.50
C ILE A 106 -1.55 11.68 4.52
N ASN A 107 -2.56 11.03 3.96
CA ASN A 107 -2.41 9.92 3.00
C ASN A 107 -3.71 9.73 2.22
N ASP A 108 -3.65 8.98 1.13
CA ASP A 108 -4.78 8.69 0.26
C ASP A 108 -4.90 7.19 -0.10
N PRO A 109 -4.99 6.31 0.90
CA PRO A 109 -5.03 4.87 0.67
C PRO A 109 -6.30 4.42 -0.05
N VAL A 110 -6.26 3.20 -0.54
CA VAL A 110 -7.46 2.44 -0.84
C VAL A 110 -7.89 1.68 0.42
N LEU A 111 -9.12 1.94 0.87
CA LEU A 111 -9.78 1.16 1.91
C LEU A 111 -10.33 -0.13 1.30
N LEU A 112 -10.07 -1.26 1.96
CA LEU A 112 -10.72 -2.55 1.68
C LEU A 112 -11.49 -2.98 2.93
N LYS A 113 -12.81 -3.19 2.81
CA LYS A 113 -13.62 -3.76 3.88
C LYS A 113 -13.61 -5.28 3.81
N LEU A 114 -12.75 -5.91 4.60
CA LEU A 114 -12.57 -7.36 4.62
C LEU A 114 -13.57 -8.12 5.49
N GLY A 115 -14.23 -7.40 6.39
CA GLY A 115 -15.22 -7.95 7.30
C GLY A 115 -15.96 -6.85 8.05
N LYS A 116 -16.94 -7.21 8.86
CA LYS A 116 -17.74 -6.24 9.65
C LYS A 116 -16.86 -5.35 10.53
N GLU A 117 -15.83 -5.94 11.13
CA GLU A 117 -14.92 -5.29 12.08
C GLU A 117 -13.47 -5.38 11.61
N ARG A 118 -13.24 -5.43 10.28
CA ARG A 118 -11.90 -5.65 9.71
C ARG A 118 -11.72 -4.87 8.42
N PHE A 119 -10.72 -3.98 8.42
CA PHE A 119 -10.39 -3.10 7.31
C PHE A 119 -8.90 -3.15 7.00
N TRP A 120 -8.56 -3.04 5.72
CA TRP A 120 -7.21 -2.71 5.28
C TRP A 120 -7.19 -1.32 4.67
N LEU A 121 -6.11 -0.60 4.95
CA LEU A 121 -5.72 0.61 4.25
C LEU A 121 -4.48 0.28 3.42
N SER A 122 -4.64 0.24 2.10
CA SER A 122 -3.53 0.06 1.16
C SER A 122 -2.90 1.42 0.92
N ILE A 123 -1.80 1.71 1.62
CA ILE A 123 -1.23 3.06 1.71
C ILE A 123 -0.36 3.40 0.50
N ALA A 124 -0.41 4.67 0.08
CA ALA A 124 0.46 5.18 -0.97
C ALA A 124 1.89 5.38 -0.45
N ASP A 125 2.08 6.28 0.50
CA ASP A 125 3.35 6.54 1.19
C ASP A 125 3.06 7.16 2.55
N SER A 126 3.95 7.07 3.52
CA SER A 126 3.87 7.63 4.86
C SER A 126 3.52 6.64 5.99
N ASP A 127 3.57 7.15 7.23
CA ASP A 127 3.46 6.36 8.46
C ASP A 127 2.01 6.23 8.99
N VAL A 128 1.06 5.87 8.13
CA VAL A 128 -0.36 5.67 8.50
C VAL A 128 -0.52 4.67 9.64
N LEU A 129 0.33 3.64 9.71
CA LEU A 129 0.32 2.67 10.81
C LEU A 129 0.49 3.36 12.18
N LEU A 130 1.46 4.27 12.30
CA LEU A 130 1.73 4.97 13.55
C LEU A 130 0.64 6.00 13.85
N TYR A 131 0.14 6.68 12.82
CA TYR A 131 -0.98 7.62 12.95
C TYR A 131 -2.24 6.92 13.48
N ALA A 132 -2.64 5.80 12.87
CA ALA A 132 -3.80 5.02 13.30
C ALA A 132 -3.64 4.48 14.72
N LYS A 133 -2.44 3.97 15.09
CA LYS A 133 -2.15 3.53 16.47
C LYS A 133 -2.24 4.69 17.47
N GLY A 134 -1.73 5.87 17.11
CA GLY A 134 -1.79 7.06 17.97
C GLY A 134 -3.23 7.50 18.21
N LEU A 135 -4.06 7.56 17.18
CA LEU A 135 -5.48 7.89 17.30
C LEU A 135 -6.25 6.86 18.13
N ALA A 136 -6.03 5.57 17.87
CA ALA A 136 -6.68 4.49 18.61
C ALA A 136 -6.37 4.55 20.10
N LEU A 137 -5.10 4.78 20.45
CA LEU A 137 -4.65 4.94 21.83
C LEU A 137 -5.24 6.20 22.48
N GLY A 138 -5.18 7.33 21.79
CA GLY A 138 -5.68 8.62 22.31
C GLY A 138 -7.19 8.63 22.52
N ALA A 139 -7.94 7.90 21.70
CA ALA A 139 -9.39 7.78 21.80
C ALA A 139 -9.84 6.55 22.62
N ASN A 140 -8.92 5.78 23.20
CA ASN A 140 -9.19 4.56 23.98
C ASN A 140 -10.10 3.56 23.24
N MET A 141 -9.81 3.33 21.94
CA MET A 141 -10.59 2.44 21.08
C MET A 141 -10.17 0.97 21.23
N ASN A 142 -11.13 0.07 21.22
CA ASN A 142 -10.91 -1.37 21.25
C ASN A 142 -10.64 -1.89 19.83
N VAL A 143 -9.42 -1.73 19.39
CA VAL A 143 -8.94 -2.16 18.07
C VAL A 143 -7.53 -2.72 18.14
N ASN A 144 -7.21 -3.62 17.22
CA ASN A 144 -5.84 -4.02 16.91
C ASN A 144 -5.42 -3.37 15.59
N VAL A 145 -4.31 -2.61 15.61
CA VAL A 145 -3.76 -1.92 14.42
C VAL A 145 -2.37 -2.47 14.16
N PHE A 146 -2.18 -3.10 13.01
CA PHE A 146 -0.90 -3.72 12.65
C PHE A 146 -0.70 -3.75 11.13
N GLU A 147 0.52 -4.07 10.71
CA GLU A 147 0.88 -4.34 9.33
C GLU A 147 0.82 -5.85 9.09
N PRO A 148 -0.09 -6.36 8.23
CA PRO A 148 -0.10 -7.76 7.85
C PRO A 148 1.11 -8.10 6.97
N ASP A 149 1.61 -9.32 7.08
CA ASP A 149 2.73 -9.82 6.26
C ASP A 149 2.22 -10.24 4.88
N VAL A 150 2.05 -9.26 4.01
CA VAL A 150 1.56 -9.45 2.63
C VAL A 150 2.37 -8.60 1.65
N CYS A 151 2.46 -9.09 0.42
CA CYS A 151 3.16 -8.43 -0.68
C CYS A 151 2.19 -8.30 -1.87
N PRO A 152 1.53 -7.15 -2.04
CA PRO A 152 0.60 -6.95 -3.15
C PRO A 152 1.32 -6.87 -4.50
N LEU A 153 0.65 -7.41 -5.52
CA LEU A 153 1.00 -7.25 -6.93
C LEU A 153 -0.10 -6.46 -7.64
N ALA A 154 0.27 -5.56 -8.52
CA ALA A 154 -0.67 -4.96 -9.47
C ALA A 154 -0.64 -5.77 -10.77
N ILE A 155 -1.83 -6.20 -11.22
CA ILE A 155 -2.04 -6.89 -12.50
C ILE A 155 -2.96 -6.00 -13.31
N GLN A 156 -2.48 -5.49 -14.44
CA GLN A 156 -3.21 -4.52 -15.25
C GLN A 156 -3.04 -4.80 -16.74
N GLY A 157 -4.07 -4.51 -17.53
CA GLY A 157 -4.09 -4.64 -18.97
C GLY A 157 -5.46 -5.12 -19.50
N PRO A 158 -5.69 -5.08 -20.83
CA PRO A 158 -6.98 -5.43 -21.43
C PRO A 158 -7.21 -6.95 -21.62
N LYS A 159 -6.21 -7.80 -21.38
CA LYS A 159 -6.29 -9.25 -21.62
C LYS A 159 -6.22 -10.06 -20.33
#